data_51fc6090604f764b78225caab37693fd
#
_entry.id   51fc6090604f764b78225caab37693fd
#
_cell.length_a   1.000
_cell.length_b   1.000
_cell.length_c   1.000
_cell.angle_alpha   90.00
_cell.angle_beta   90.00
_cell.angle_gamma   90.00
#
_symmetry.space_group_name_H-M   'P 1'
#
loop_
_entity.id
_entity.type
_entity.pdbx_description
1 polymer ?
#
loop_
_entity_poly.entity_id
_entity_poly.type
_entity_poly.pdbx_seq_one_letter_code
_entity_poly.pdbx_strand_id
1 'polypeptide(L)'
;MAGTGGRQRPGRRLRRVDETSAGGLVVADDELTGPRAALIGRTDRRGRLLWSLPKGHIEEGETPEDTAVREVAEETGIVGEVVAPLGIIDFWFVADGRRVHKTVHHFLLRATGGALSDEDVEVTEVAWVPLTELGGRLAYADERALVERAPGLLADSA
;
A
#
# COMPACT_ATOMS: atom_id res chain seq x y z
N MET A 1 44.45 -38.20 9.02
CA MET A 1 43.84 -37.30 8.04
C MET A 1 42.49 -36.88 8.56
N ALA A 2 42.44 -35.75 9.18
CA ALA A 2 41.18 -35.14 9.53
C ALA A 2 40.54 -34.66 8.23
N GLY A 3 39.57 -35.40 7.80
CA GLY A 3 38.64 -34.86 6.80
C GLY A 3 38.06 -33.59 7.37
N THR A 4 38.48 -32.47 6.85
CA THR A 4 37.77 -31.23 7.04
C THR A 4 36.44 -31.37 6.32
N GLY A 5 35.57 -32.20 6.88
CA GLY A 5 34.17 -32.04 6.64
C GLY A 5 33.84 -30.63 7.07
N GLY A 6 33.85 -29.72 6.12
CA GLY A 6 33.35 -28.39 6.37
C GLY A 6 31.96 -28.56 6.93
N ARG A 7 31.86 -28.46 8.24
CA ARG A 7 30.59 -28.16 8.84
C ARG A 7 30.19 -26.86 8.20
N GLN A 8 29.38 -26.96 7.16
CA GLN A 8 28.56 -25.82 6.80
C GLN A 8 27.93 -25.40 8.11
N ARG A 9 28.43 -24.32 8.66
CA ARG A 9 27.72 -23.65 9.74
C ARG A 9 26.29 -23.58 9.24
N PRO A 10 25.34 -24.16 10.00
CA PRO A 10 23.95 -23.98 9.62
C PRO A 10 23.83 -22.50 9.33
N GLY A 11 23.51 -22.17 8.07
CA GLY A 11 23.47 -20.80 7.62
C GLY A 11 22.82 -20.01 8.73
N ARG A 12 23.47 -18.96 9.21
CA ARG A 12 22.92 -18.16 10.28
C ARG A 12 21.49 -17.91 9.90
N ARG A 13 20.56 -18.56 10.58
CA ARG A 13 19.16 -18.26 10.42
C ARG A 13 19.02 -16.78 10.72
N LEU A 14 18.83 -16.00 9.68
CA LEU A 14 18.54 -14.60 9.84
C LEU A 14 17.35 -14.48 10.77
N ARG A 15 17.45 -13.61 11.76
CA ARG A 15 16.33 -13.36 12.65
C ARG A 15 15.13 -12.92 11.83
N ARG A 16 14.01 -13.60 12.01
CA ARG A 16 12.74 -13.22 11.39
C ARG A 16 12.16 -12.00 12.10
N VAL A 17 11.77 -11.02 11.33
CA VAL A 17 11.00 -9.86 11.79
C VAL A 17 9.73 -9.77 10.97
N ASP A 18 8.60 -9.63 11.62
CA ASP A 18 7.31 -9.41 10.98
C ASP A 18 6.96 -7.92 11.07
N GLU A 19 6.66 -7.30 9.92
CA GLU A 19 6.17 -5.94 9.85
C GLU A 19 4.77 -5.94 9.25
N THR A 20 3.85 -5.21 9.86
CA THR A 20 2.48 -5.10 9.40
C THR A 20 2.13 -3.65 9.13
N SER A 21 1.61 -3.41 7.94
CA SER A 21 1.13 -2.11 7.49
C SER A 21 -0.31 -2.22 7.03
N ALA A 22 -0.95 -1.09 6.87
CA ALA A 22 -2.26 -1.01 6.25
C ALA A 22 -2.35 0.24 5.38
N GLY A 23 -3.20 0.19 4.40
CA GLY A 23 -3.42 1.29 3.50
C GLY A 23 -4.74 1.11 2.75
N GLY A 24 -4.97 1.96 1.77
CA GLY A 24 -6.23 1.88 1.09
C GLY A 24 -6.31 2.55 -0.25
N LEU A 25 -7.31 2.13 -0.98
CA LEU A 25 -7.76 2.76 -2.21
C LEU A 25 -8.99 3.60 -1.85
N VAL A 26 -8.80 4.91 -1.75
CA VAL A 26 -9.90 5.84 -1.45
C VAL A 26 -10.53 6.32 -2.75
N VAL A 27 -11.82 6.09 -2.88
CA VAL A 27 -12.57 6.34 -4.10
C VAL A 27 -13.56 7.47 -3.90
N ALA A 28 -13.56 8.40 -4.87
CA ALA A 28 -14.57 9.44 -4.98
C ALA A 28 -15.23 9.33 -6.36
N ASP A 29 -16.52 9.60 -6.42
CA ASP A 29 -17.24 9.65 -7.68
C ASP A 29 -17.11 11.03 -8.31
N ASP A 30 -16.74 11.04 -9.59
CA ASP A 30 -16.82 12.22 -10.42
C ASP A 30 -17.98 12.02 -11.38
N GLU A 31 -18.92 12.96 -11.41
CA GLU A 31 -20.12 12.86 -12.25
C GLU A 31 -19.79 12.81 -13.75
N LEU A 32 -18.65 13.38 -14.13
CA LEU A 32 -18.24 13.45 -15.54
C LEU A 32 -17.38 12.27 -15.98
N THR A 33 -16.49 11.79 -15.10
CA THR A 33 -15.46 10.80 -15.44
C THR A 33 -15.64 9.47 -14.71
N GLY A 34 -16.65 9.35 -13.85
CA GLY A 34 -16.87 8.17 -13.04
C GLY A 34 -15.99 8.09 -11.79
N PRO A 35 -15.87 6.91 -11.17
CA PRO A 35 -15.11 6.76 -9.96
C PRO A 35 -13.60 6.93 -10.20
N ARG A 36 -12.95 7.60 -9.27
CA ARG A 36 -11.51 7.86 -9.28
C ARG A 36 -10.91 7.60 -7.90
N ALA A 37 -9.65 7.27 -7.85
CA ALA A 37 -8.93 6.99 -6.61
C ALA A 37 -7.71 7.90 -6.45
N ALA A 38 -7.36 8.18 -5.20
CA ALA A 38 -6.18 8.96 -4.88
C ALA A 38 -4.95 8.06 -4.81
N LEU A 39 -3.95 8.36 -5.63
CA LEU A 39 -2.66 7.69 -5.63
C LEU A 39 -1.57 8.63 -5.17
N ILE A 40 -0.51 8.06 -4.60
CA ILE A 40 0.70 8.79 -4.26
C ILE A 40 1.82 8.44 -5.23
N GLY A 41 2.64 9.44 -5.54
CA GLY A 41 3.85 9.29 -6.34
C GLY A 41 5.08 9.53 -5.49
N ARG A 42 6.07 8.64 -5.60
CA ARG A 42 7.37 8.78 -4.96
C ARG A 42 8.45 8.69 -6.02
N THR A 43 9.41 9.59 -5.95
CA THR A 43 10.55 9.57 -6.85
C THR A 43 11.59 8.57 -6.37
N ASP A 44 11.99 7.64 -7.24
CA ASP A 44 13.02 6.67 -6.93
C ASP A 44 14.43 7.28 -7.06
N ARG A 45 15.48 6.47 -6.80
CA ARG A 45 16.87 6.93 -6.86
C ARG A 45 17.30 7.39 -8.24
N ARG A 46 16.60 6.97 -9.30
CA ARG A 46 16.86 7.35 -10.69
C ARG A 46 16.04 8.55 -11.14
N GLY A 47 15.29 9.17 -10.22
CA GLY A 47 14.43 10.29 -10.53
C GLY A 47 13.11 9.94 -11.21
N ARG A 48 12.74 8.64 -11.24
CA ARG A 48 11.46 8.21 -11.81
C ARG A 48 10.36 8.34 -10.79
N LEU A 49 9.23 8.88 -11.20
CA LEU A 49 8.03 8.95 -10.38
C LEU A 49 7.28 7.62 -10.43
N LEU A 50 7.16 6.96 -9.29
CA LEU A 50 6.47 5.68 -9.17
C LEU A 50 5.17 5.87 -8.39
N TRP A 51 4.07 5.50 -9.00
CA TRP A 51 2.74 5.62 -8.40
C TRP A 51 2.39 4.37 -7.60
N SER A 52 1.78 4.57 -6.44
CA SER A 52 1.40 3.49 -5.53
C SER A 52 0.19 3.87 -4.68
N LEU A 53 -0.34 2.87 -3.98
CA LEU A 53 -1.39 3.06 -2.99
C LEU A 53 -0.78 3.62 -1.69
N PRO A 54 -1.45 4.58 -1.03
CA PRO A 54 -1.02 5.08 0.28
C PRO A 54 -1.08 3.97 1.32
N LYS A 55 -0.08 3.90 2.18
CA LYS A 55 0.03 2.90 3.25
C LYS A 55 1.07 3.31 4.29
N GLY A 56 0.99 2.70 5.46
CA GLY A 56 1.99 2.88 6.51
C GLY A 56 1.83 1.89 7.64
N HIS A 57 2.73 1.96 8.60
CA HIS A 57 2.78 1.04 9.73
C HIS A 57 1.57 1.19 10.64
N ILE A 58 1.08 0.05 11.13
CA ILE A 58 0.02 0.02 12.15
C ILE A 58 0.64 0.46 13.47
N GLU A 59 0.08 1.50 14.08
CA GLU A 59 0.52 2.00 15.36
C GLU A 59 -0.18 1.27 16.49
N GLU A 60 0.44 1.33 17.68
CA GLU A 60 -0.11 0.70 18.88
C GLU A 60 -1.53 1.20 19.14
N GLY A 61 -2.44 0.26 19.37
CA GLY A 61 -3.85 0.57 19.64
C GLY A 61 -4.71 0.75 18.39
N GLU A 62 -4.11 0.75 17.20
CA GLU A 62 -4.87 0.85 15.94
C GLU A 62 -5.26 -0.53 15.41
N THR A 63 -6.46 -0.61 14.83
CA THR A 63 -6.82 -1.72 13.95
C THR A 63 -6.22 -1.46 12.56
N PRO A 64 -6.10 -2.48 11.69
CA PRO A 64 -5.69 -2.24 10.30
C PRO A 64 -6.58 -1.21 9.58
N GLU A 65 -7.87 -1.23 9.84
CA GLU A 65 -8.83 -0.26 9.28
C GLU A 65 -8.54 1.17 9.74
N ASP A 66 -8.26 1.36 11.03
CA ASP A 66 -7.89 2.68 11.57
C ASP A 66 -6.63 3.21 10.91
N THR A 67 -5.64 2.35 10.73
CA THR A 67 -4.37 2.69 10.07
C THR A 67 -4.60 3.09 8.61
N ALA A 68 -5.43 2.34 7.90
CA ALA A 68 -5.74 2.66 6.51
C ALA A 68 -6.36 4.05 6.38
N VAL A 69 -7.35 4.37 7.21
CA VAL A 69 -7.98 5.70 7.22
C VAL A 69 -6.96 6.79 7.51
N ARG A 70 -6.13 6.59 8.54
CA ARG A 70 -5.11 7.57 8.93
C ARG A 70 -4.04 7.77 7.86
N GLU A 71 -3.47 6.69 7.34
CA GLU A 71 -2.41 6.77 6.33
C GLU A 71 -2.90 7.37 5.02
N VAL A 72 -4.10 7.03 4.58
CA VAL A 72 -4.70 7.64 3.40
C VAL A 72 -4.83 9.15 3.60
N ALA A 73 -5.30 9.58 4.76
CA ALA A 73 -5.44 11.01 5.05
C ALA A 73 -4.08 11.71 5.14
N GLU A 74 -3.09 11.09 5.78
CA GLU A 74 -1.75 11.67 5.90
C GLU A 74 -1.04 11.80 4.55
N GLU A 75 -1.09 10.76 3.73
CA GLU A 75 -0.34 10.73 2.46
C GLU A 75 -1.07 11.42 1.31
N THR A 76 -2.39 11.46 1.30
CA THR A 76 -3.17 12.03 0.19
C THR A 76 -3.94 13.30 0.53
N GLY A 77 -4.23 13.54 1.79
CA GLY A 77 -5.11 14.62 2.24
C GLY A 77 -6.59 14.24 2.22
N ILE A 78 -6.93 13.05 1.75
CA ILE A 78 -8.33 12.63 1.62
C ILE A 78 -8.78 11.87 2.85
N VAL A 79 -9.89 12.32 3.43
CA VAL A 79 -10.57 11.61 4.51
C VAL A 79 -11.55 10.63 3.90
N GLY A 80 -11.51 9.40 4.38
CA GLY A 80 -12.41 8.35 3.88
C GLY A 80 -12.87 7.43 4.99
N GLU A 81 -13.85 6.60 4.66
CA GLU A 81 -14.33 5.53 5.54
C GLU A 81 -14.19 4.19 4.84
N VAL A 82 -13.91 3.14 5.61
CA VAL A 82 -13.73 1.80 5.08
C VAL A 82 -15.06 1.24 4.59
N VAL A 83 -15.08 0.75 3.36
CA VAL A 83 -16.23 0.11 2.73
C VAL A 83 -16.10 -1.41 2.78
N ALA A 84 -14.91 -1.92 2.45
CA ALA A 84 -14.64 -3.35 2.37
C ALA A 84 -13.13 -3.63 2.41
N PRO A 85 -12.71 -4.85 2.82
CA PRO A 85 -11.36 -5.29 2.58
C PRO A 85 -11.09 -5.38 1.08
N LEU A 86 -9.95 -4.87 0.63
CA LEU A 86 -9.53 -4.98 -0.76
C LEU A 86 -8.65 -6.21 -0.97
N GLY A 87 -7.77 -6.48 -0.03
CA GLY A 87 -6.91 -7.66 -0.05
C GLY A 87 -5.61 -7.44 0.72
N ILE A 88 -4.77 -8.45 0.72
CA ILE A 88 -3.50 -8.46 1.45
C ILE A 88 -2.37 -8.72 0.46
N ILE A 89 -1.32 -7.90 0.57
CA ILE A 89 -0.07 -8.13 -0.13
C ILE A 89 0.98 -8.48 0.91
N ASP A 90 1.72 -9.56 0.71
CA ASP A 90 2.82 -9.91 1.57
C ASP A 90 4.07 -10.28 0.76
N PHE A 91 5.22 -10.01 1.33
CA PHE A 91 6.50 -10.31 0.68
C PHE A 91 7.62 -10.41 1.71
N TRP A 92 8.71 -11.07 1.29
CA TRP A 92 9.90 -11.26 2.10
C TRP A 92 11.07 -10.48 1.52
N PHE A 93 11.87 -9.90 2.40
CA PHE A 93 13.13 -9.28 2.00
C PHE A 93 14.15 -9.39 3.13
N VAL A 94 15.43 -9.17 2.81
CA VAL A 94 16.50 -9.12 3.80
C VAL A 94 16.95 -7.68 3.95
N ALA A 95 16.98 -7.20 5.19
CA ALA A 95 17.45 -5.88 5.56
C ALA A 95 18.16 -5.94 6.91
N ASP A 96 19.29 -5.28 7.03
CA ASP A 96 20.09 -5.22 8.28
C ASP A 96 20.35 -6.60 8.90
N GLY A 97 20.66 -7.60 8.07
CA GLY A 97 20.90 -8.97 8.51
C GLY A 97 19.70 -9.69 9.07
N ARG A 98 18.49 -9.21 8.78
CA ARG A 98 17.22 -9.78 9.22
C ARG A 98 16.40 -10.20 8.02
N ARG A 99 15.64 -11.28 8.17
CA ARG A 99 14.64 -11.71 7.21
C ARG A 99 13.30 -11.08 7.60
N VAL A 100 12.83 -10.14 6.79
CA VAL A 100 11.61 -9.39 7.07
C VAL A 100 10.45 -9.98 6.26
N HIS A 101 9.37 -10.31 6.95
CA HIS A 101 8.09 -10.63 6.34
C HIS A 101 7.18 -9.41 6.49
N LYS A 102 6.89 -8.76 5.40
CA LYS A 102 6.02 -7.59 5.38
C LYS A 102 4.64 -7.96 4.88
N THR A 103 3.63 -7.64 5.66
CA THR A 103 2.22 -7.84 5.32
C THR A 103 1.53 -6.49 5.26
N VAL A 104 0.84 -6.21 4.17
CA VAL A 104 0.10 -4.96 3.99
C VAL A 104 -1.37 -5.28 3.77
N HIS A 105 -2.21 -4.82 4.70
CA HIS A 105 -3.66 -4.93 4.59
C HIS A 105 -4.19 -3.73 3.80
N HIS A 106 -4.84 -3.97 2.68
CA HIS A 106 -5.45 -2.92 1.87
C HIS A 106 -6.96 -2.94 2.00
N PHE A 107 -7.53 -1.76 2.10
CA PHE A 107 -8.98 -1.56 2.20
C PHE A 107 -9.48 -0.66 1.08
N LEU A 108 -10.72 -0.88 0.70
CA LEU A 108 -11.45 0.04 -0.15
C LEU A 108 -12.10 1.08 0.75
N LEU A 109 -11.84 2.36 0.51
CA LEU A 109 -12.42 3.47 1.24
C LEU A 109 -13.28 4.32 0.31
N ARG A 110 -14.32 4.92 0.88
CA ARG A 110 -15.11 5.95 0.22
C ARG A 110 -14.68 7.30 0.75
N ALA A 111 -14.35 8.23 -0.14
CA ALA A 111 -13.98 9.60 0.25
C ALA A 111 -15.17 10.31 0.90
N THR A 112 -14.94 10.94 2.04
CA THR A 112 -15.95 11.71 2.78
C THR A 112 -15.58 13.17 2.94
N GLY A 113 -14.34 13.54 2.67
CA GLY A 113 -13.88 14.91 2.80
C GLY A 113 -12.41 15.06 2.48
N GLY A 114 -11.89 16.25 2.78
CA GLY A 114 -10.51 16.58 2.53
C GLY A 114 -10.26 17.06 1.10
N ALA A 115 -9.00 17.36 0.81
CA ALA A 115 -8.53 17.75 -0.51
C ALA A 115 -7.13 17.18 -0.71
N LEU A 116 -6.76 16.88 -1.96
CA LEU A 116 -5.44 16.37 -2.27
C LEU A 116 -4.35 17.29 -1.72
N SER A 117 -3.37 16.69 -1.05
CA SER A 117 -2.24 17.39 -0.46
C SER A 117 -0.98 16.53 -0.57
N ASP A 118 0.11 17.13 -1.00
CA ASP A 118 1.43 16.53 -1.08
C ASP A 118 2.35 16.99 0.06
N GLU A 119 1.77 17.46 1.16
CA GLU A 119 2.52 17.99 2.30
C GLU A 119 3.31 16.91 3.07
N ASP A 120 2.94 15.65 2.93
CA ASP A 120 3.69 14.54 3.52
C ASP A 120 5.08 14.48 2.89
N VAL A 121 6.13 14.49 3.73
CA VAL A 121 7.53 14.52 3.29
C VAL A 121 7.94 13.27 2.50
N GLU A 122 7.23 12.18 2.64
CA GLU A 122 7.50 10.92 1.94
C GLU A 122 6.84 10.87 0.56
N VAL A 123 6.02 11.85 0.22
CA VAL A 123 5.23 11.88 -1.01
C VAL A 123 5.72 13.01 -1.92
N THR A 124 5.97 12.70 -3.18
CA THR A 124 6.36 13.69 -4.19
C THR A 124 5.15 14.33 -4.86
N GLU A 125 4.16 13.51 -5.20
CA GLU A 125 2.92 13.95 -5.85
C GLU A 125 1.73 13.14 -5.35
N VAL A 126 0.55 13.73 -5.46
CA VAL A 126 -0.74 13.08 -5.21
C VAL A 126 -1.66 13.38 -6.37
N ALA A 127 -2.42 12.41 -6.83
CA ALA A 127 -3.33 12.61 -7.96
C ALA A 127 -4.59 11.76 -7.83
N TRP A 128 -5.71 12.31 -8.30
CA TRP A 128 -6.90 11.53 -8.61
C TRP A 128 -6.71 10.82 -9.94
N VAL A 129 -6.92 9.51 -9.95
CA VAL A 129 -6.76 8.68 -11.15
C VAL A 129 -8.05 7.91 -11.37
N PRO A 130 -8.65 7.96 -12.57
CA PRO A 130 -9.82 7.14 -12.86
C PRO A 130 -9.55 5.67 -12.60
N LEU A 131 -10.52 4.94 -12.07
CA LEU A 131 -10.35 3.50 -11.78
C LEU A 131 -9.92 2.72 -13.02
N THR A 132 -10.42 3.12 -14.20
CA THR A 132 -10.07 2.49 -15.47
C THR A 132 -8.60 2.66 -15.86
N GLU A 133 -7.90 3.62 -15.26
CA GLU A 133 -6.49 3.91 -15.56
C GLU A 133 -5.52 3.41 -14.48
N LEU A 134 -6.01 2.87 -13.37
CA LEU A 134 -5.16 2.41 -12.27
C LEU A 134 -4.14 1.36 -12.71
N GLY A 135 -4.57 0.39 -13.50
CA GLY A 135 -3.70 -0.68 -13.99
C GLY A 135 -2.54 -0.17 -14.85
N GLY A 136 -2.74 0.92 -15.57
CA GLY A 136 -1.69 1.54 -16.37
C GLY A 136 -0.80 2.53 -15.60
N ARG A 137 -1.25 2.95 -14.43
CA ARG A 137 -0.57 3.97 -13.64
C ARG A 137 0.28 3.38 -12.51
N LEU A 138 -0.25 2.38 -11.79
CA LEU A 138 0.43 1.76 -10.65
C LEU A 138 1.72 1.07 -11.09
N ALA A 139 2.80 1.33 -10.34
CA ALA A 139 4.13 0.80 -10.64
C ALA A 139 4.29 -0.67 -10.28
N TYR A 140 3.53 -1.17 -9.30
CA TYR A 140 3.74 -2.50 -8.73
C TYR A 140 2.67 -3.49 -9.15
N ALA A 141 3.10 -4.66 -9.63
CA ALA A 141 2.21 -5.71 -10.15
C ALA A 141 1.19 -6.19 -9.11
N ASP A 142 1.61 -6.32 -7.85
CA ASP A 142 0.73 -6.77 -6.77
C ASP A 142 -0.41 -5.79 -6.53
N GLU A 143 -0.10 -4.50 -6.57
CA GLU A 143 -1.13 -3.45 -6.42
C GLU A 143 -2.05 -3.40 -7.64
N ARG A 144 -1.50 -3.58 -8.85
CA ARG A 144 -2.33 -3.66 -10.07
C ARG A 144 -3.36 -4.79 -10.01
N ALA A 145 -2.93 -5.96 -9.54
CA ALA A 145 -3.84 -7.10 -9.37
C ALA A 145 -4.90 -6.83 -8.30
N LEU A 146 -4.50 -6.18 -7.23
CA LEU A 146 -5.37 -5.87 -6.10
C LEU A 146 -6.52 -4.93 -6.48
N VAL A 147 -6.22 -3.88 -7.23
CA VAL A 147 -7.23 -2.85 -7.58
C VAL A 147 -8.28 -3.36 -8.58
N GLU A 148 -8.03 -4.47 -9.26
CA GLU A 148 -9.02 -5.09 -10.15
C GLU A 148 -10.29 -5.50 -9.42
N ARG A 149 -10.22 -5.71 -8.10
CA ARG A 149 -11.38 -6.05 -7.26
C ARG A 149 -12.28 -4.86 -6.95
N ALA A 150 -11.77 -3.64 -7.08
CA ALA A 150 -12.48 -2.45 -6.64
C ALA A 150 -13.84 -2.22 -7.31
N PRO A 151 -13.99 -2.35 -8.65
CA PRO A 151 -15.29 -2.14 -9.28
C PRO A 151 -16.40 -3.06 -8.74
N GLY A 152 -16.07 -4.36 -8.55
CA GLY A 152 -17.02 -5.32 -8.00
C GLY A 152 -17.42 -5.01 -6.55
N LEU A 153 -16.46 -4.65 -5.73
CA LEU A 153 -16.70 -4.28 -4.33
C LEU A 153 -17.52 -3.00 -4.21
N LEU A 154 -17.30 -2.03 -5.07
CA LEU A 154 -18.09 -0.80 -5.12
C LEU A 154 -19.54 -1.08 -5.53
N ALA A 155 -19.75 -1.96 -6.49
CA ALA A 155 -21.08 -2.37 -6.92
C ALA A 155 -21.85 -3.07 -5.79
N ASP A 156 -21.17 -3.92 -5.02
CA ASP A 156 -21.76 -4.65 -3.90
C ASP A 156 -22.10 -3.74 -2.71
N SER A 157 -21.44 -2.60 -2.58
CA SER A 157 -21.64 -1.65 -1.47
C SER A 157 -22.65 -0.55 -1.76
N ALA A 158 -23.19 -0.55 -2.97
CA ALA A 158 -24.17 0.46 -3.38
C ALA A 158 -25.56 0.18 -2.79
#